data_a596baa4af111c11c37fd38da6f9d7f4
#
_entry.id   a596baa4af111c11c37fd38da6f9d7f4
#
_cell.length_a   1.000
_cell.length_b   1.000
_cell.length_c   1.000
_cell.angle_alpha   90.00
_cell.angle_beta   90.00
_cell.angle_gamma   90.00
#
_symmetry.space_group_name_H-M   'P 1'
#
loop_
_entity.id
_entity.type
_entity.pdbx_description
1 polymer ?
#
loop_
_entity_poly.entity_id
_entity_poly.type
_entity_poly.pdbx_seq_one_letter_code
_entity_poly.pdbx_strand_id
1 'polypeptide(L)'
;MQPADIYQSLCMGTTAVHYRSLRILAEMCRIKGIDSWANKYDGWADSMRTAMNRHLWMEDKGLYAIYLYGRENMVKHPQMEILGEAFAILWDIADKQQQRRISEAMVSEAFGTPDFYPNLADQYPYHNDAMWPFTQGYWLKAQAKAGNEQGVLHGISSIYRLAAMTLTNLENMVIYDGKEKGLPINSPRQLWSVSANISIVPNIYFGMSYETDGIHFNPFVPKTLRATRRLQNVRYRDAVLDISITGYGNTLRSFAIDGKEIDTHVFPANLSGSHTITMVLDNKQPAAMKMTLLDNAYQPLTPEASISGNTLRWKAVKGTKEYIVLCNGKELTRTTSTEQAVNASGEYAVIAVGTNGWHSYMSEPLRHYADVLTYPVRTRQDTPVRITRNSNILVTVAVDVPTDGMYAIDWHYANGNGPVNTENKCAIRLLDVDGKTQGVSIFPHRGTGEWGNWGWSNSRHVRLTAGRHTVSLVFDNVVENMNITTNEALIDMLRLTRL
;
A
#
# COMPACT_ATOMS: atom_id res chain seq x y z
N MET A 1 -13.01 0.73 -3.85
CA MET A 1 -12.16 0.77 -5.06
C MET A 1 -12.72 -0.19 -6.09
N GLN A 2 -12.83 0.23 -7.32
CA GLN A 2 -13.29 -0.66 -8.39
C GLN A 2 -12.17 -1.63 -8.78
N PRO A 3 -12.46 -2.88 -9.15
CA PRO A 3 -11.43 -3.87 -9.47
C PRO A 3 -10.42 -3.42 -10.52
N ALA A 4 -10.88 -2.71 -11.57
CA ALA A 4 -9.99 -2.20 -12.61
C ALA A 4 -8.96 -1.17 -12.11
N ASP A 5 -9.25 -0.46 -11.02
CA ASP A 5 -8.38 0.57 -10.47
C ASP A 5 -7.23 -0.02 -9.65
N ILE A 6 -7.39 -1.22 -9.10
CA ILE A 6 -6.38 -1.91 -8.27
C ILE A 6 -5.07 -2.07 -9.03
N TYR A 7 -5.13 -2.51 -10.30
CA TYR A 7 -3.96 -2.79 -11.13
C TYR A 7 -3.26 -1.53 -11.66
N GLN A 8 -3.85 -0.36 -11.44
CA GLN A 8 -3.26 0.93 -11.77
C GLN A 8 -2.90 1.74 -10.53
N SER A 9 -3.32 1.30 -9.34
CA SER A 9 -3.05 2.02 -8.10
C SER A 9 -1.57 2.03 -7.75
N LEU A 10 -1.12 3.15 -7.19
CA LEU A 10 0.19 3.32 -6.61
C LEU A 10 0.04 3.27 -5.09
N CYS A 11 0.42 2.15 -4.50
CA CYS A 11 0.31 1.91 -3.07
C CYS A 11 1.55 2.41 -2.33
N MET A 12 1.37 3.11 -1.21
CA MET A 12 2.46 3.63 -0.41
C MET A 12 3.38 2.51 0.11
N GLY A 13 2.81 1.48 0.76
CA GLY A 13 3.57 0.37 1.34
C GLY A 13 4.39 -0.40 0.31
N THR A 14 3.77 -0.81 -0.81
CA THR A 14 4.45 -1.53 -1.89
C THR A 14 5.56 -0.71 -2.52
N THR A 15 5.32 0.58 -2.77
CA THR A 15 6.32 1.48 -3.36
C THR A 15 7.50 1.69 -2.42
N ALA A 16 7.26 1.76 -1.10
CA ALA A 16 8.31 1.84 -0.09
C ALA A 16 9.22 0.59 -0.10
N VAL A 17 8.64 -0.62 -0.25
CA VAL A 17 9.42 -1.85 -0.37
C VAL A 17 10.29 -1.84 -1.63
N HIS A 18 9.78 -1.40 -2.77
CA HIS A 18 10.57 -1.25 -4.00
C HIS A 18 11.71 -0.25 -3.82
N TYR A 19 11.44 0.90 -3.18
CA TYR A 19 12.48 1.87 -2.83
C TYR A 19 13.62 1.23 -2.03
N ARG A 20 13.28 0.49 -0.95
CA ARG A 20 14.29 -0.16 -0.11
C ARG A 20 15.04 -1.24 -0.87
N SER A 21 14.36 -2.01 -1.72
CA SER A 21 14.99 -3.04 -2.55
C SER A 21 16.05 -2.45 -3.49
N LEU A 22 15.77 -1.29 -4.11
CA LEU A 22 16.74 -0.59 -4.95
C LEU A 22 17.96 -0.12 -4.15
N ARG A 23 17.77 0.40 -2.92
CA ARG A 23 18.88 0.78 -2.03
C ARG A 23 19.76 -0.42 -1.67
N ILE A 24 19.15 -1.57 -1.35
CA ILE A 24 19.88 -2.81 -1.05
C ILE A 24 20.64 -3.29 -2.29
N LEU A 25 20.03 -3.27 -3.47
CA LEU A 25 20.71 -3.64 -4.72
C LEU A 25 21.91 -2.72 -5.00
N ALA A 26 21.77 -1.41 -4.77
CA ALA A 26 22.88 -0.46 -4.92
C ALA A 26 24.02 -0.80 -3.96
N GLU A 27 23.73 -1.09 -2.70
CA GLU A 27 24.73 -1.53 -1.71
C GLU A 27 25.42 -2.82 -2.11
N MET A 28 24.67 -3.84 -2.53
CA MET A 28 25.22 -5.10 -3.03
C MET A 28 26.14 -4.90 -4.24
N CYS A 29 25.79 -4.00 -5.16
CA CYS A 29 26.62 -3.65 -6.31
C CYS A 29 27.95 -3.01 -5.86
N ARG A 30 27.94 -2.09 -4.87
CA ARG A 30 29.17 -1.50 -4.33
C ARG A 30 30.08 -2.53 -3.70
N ILE A 31 29.54 -3.46 -2.91
CA ILE A 31 30.30 -4.58 -2.32
C ILE A 31 30.98 -5.42 -3.42
N LYS A 32 30.36 -5.53 -4.59
CA LYS A 32 30.88 -6.25 -5.75
C LYS A 32 31.75 -5.40 -6.68
N GLY A 33 31.97 -4.11 -6.40
CA GLY A 33 32.72 -3.20 -7.25
C GLY A 33 32.02 -2.81 -8.57
N ILE A 34 30.68 -2.87 -8.61
CA ILE A 34 29.88 -2.59 -9.81
C ILE A 34 29.22 -1.21 -9.66
N ASP A 35 30.02 -0.16 -9.57
CA ASP A 35 29.55 1.19 -9.23
C ASP A 35 28.55 1.78 -10.23
N SER A 36 28.65 1.46 -11.51
CA SER A 36 27.72 1.95 -12.53
C SER A 36 26.27 1.50 -12.27
N TRP A 37 26.07 0.26 -11.87
CA TRP A 37 24.77 -0.28 -11.47
C TRP A 37 24.32 0.28 -10.11
N ALA A 38 25.24 0.42 -9.15
CA ALA A 38 24.94 1.03 -7.87
C ALA A 38 24.35 2.44 -8.04
N ASN A 39 25.01 3.29 -8.84
CA ASN A 39 24.55 4.64 -9.13
C ASN A 39 23.19 4.66 -9.84
N LYS A 40 22.96 3.72 -10.76
CA LYS A 40 21.68 3.58 -11.46
C LYS A 40 20.53 3.25 -10.49
N TYR A 41 20.72 2.26 -9.61
CA TYR A 41 19.71 1.88 -8.62
C TYR A 41 19.45 2.99 -7.59
N ASP A 42 20.47 3.69 -7.14
CA ASP A 42 20.30 4.87 -6.27
C ASP A 42 19.51 5.98 -6.96
N GLY A 43 19.80 6.27 -8.22
CA GLY A 43 19.05 7.27 -9.00
C GLY A 43 17.56 6.91 -9.13
N TRP A 44 17.26 5.65 -9.33
CA TRP A 44 15.87 5.17 -9.35
C TRP A 44 15.21 5.26 -7.97
N ALA A 45 15.90 4.89 -6.90
CA ALA A 45 15.41 5.02 -5.54
C ALA A 45 15.14 6.49 -5.18
N ASP A 46 16.05 7.43 -5.52
CA ASP A 46 15.85 8.86 -5.27
C ASP A 46 14.64 9.43 -6.04
N SER A 47 14.48 9.01 -7.29
CA SER A 47 13.33 9.38 -8.11
C SER A 47 12.03 8.87 -7.49
N MET A 48 12.03 7.62 -7.01
CA MET A 48 10.88 7.01 -6.34
C MET A 48 10.53 7.73 -5.03
N ARG A 49 11.52 8.03 -4.17
CA ARG A 49 11.33 8.81 -2.94
C ARG A 49 10.73 10.18 -3.23
N THR A 50 11.26 10.86 -4.24
CA THR A 50 10.75 12.18 -4.67
C THR A 50 9.31 12.09 -5.14
N ALA A 51 8.97 11.07 -5.93
CA ALA A 51 7.61 10.85 -6.42
C ALA A 51 6.63 10.54 -5.28
N MET A 52 7.01 9.68 -4.32
CA MET A 52 6.19 9.36 -3.15
C MET A 52 5.87 10.62 -2.34
N ASN A 53 6.89 11.44 -2.03
CA ASN A 53 6.70 12.68 -1.28
C ASN A 53 5.84 13.70 -2.05
N ARG A 54 5.99 13.79 -3.37
CA ARG A 54 5.20 14.70 -4.21
C ARG A 54 3.74 14.26 -4.36
N HIS A 55 3.50 12.98 -4.57
CA HIS A 55 2.19 12.48 -5.03
C HIS A 55 1.36 11.82 -3.92
N LEU A 56 1.97 11.26 -2.88
CA LEU A 56 1.25 10.57 -1.81
C LEU A 56 1.18 11.37 -0.50
N TRP A 57 2.15 12.24 -0.22
CA TRP A 57 2.13 13.04 1.01
C TRP A 57 0.91 13.94 1.08
N MET A 58 0.21 13.94 2.23
CA MET A 58 -0.94 14.78 2.56
C MET A 58 -0.52 15.78 3.64
N GLU A 59 -0.22 17.02 3.21
CA GLU A 59 0.30 18.05 4.09
C GLU A 59 -0.67 18.41 5.23
N ASP A 60 -1.96 18.41 4.95
CA ASP A 60 -3.03 18.69 5.92
C ASP A 60 -3.18 17.60 6.99
N LYS A 61 -2.85 16.35 6.65
CA LYS A 61 -2.98 15.19 7.55
C LYS A 61 -1.67 14.81 8.24
N GLY A 62 -0.52 15.17 7.67
CA GLY A 62 0.79 14.75 8.16
C GLY A 62 1.08 13.26 7.96
N LEU A 63 0.48 12.66 6.94
CA LEU A 63 0.52 11.23 6.61
C LEU A 63 0.60 11.05 5.08
N TYR A 64 0.97 9.86 4.64
CA TYR A 64 0.83 9.47 3.25
C TYR A 64 -0.56 8.91 2.96
N ALA A 65 -1.08 9.17 1.77
CA ALA A 65 -2.26 8.49 1.26
C ALA A 65 -1.93 7.01 1.01
N ILE A 66 -2.80 6.10 1.41
CA ILE A 66 -2.62 4.66 1.17
C ILE A 66 -2.48 4.36 -0.32
N TYR A 67 -3.29 5.03 -1.15
CA TYR A 67 -3.31 4.88 -2.60
C TYR A 67 -3.38 6.21 -3.34
N LEU A 68 -2.72 6.23 -4.48
CA LEU A 68 -3.06 7.06 -5.62
C LEU A 68 -3.72 6.14 -6.64
N TYR A 69 -4.98 6.36 -6.99
CA TYR A 69 -5.79 5.43 -7.79
C TYR A 69 -6.73 6.17 -8.73
N GLY A 70 -7.21 5.49 -9.76
CA GLY A 70 -8.10 6.02 -10.79
C GLY A 70 -7.81 5.37 -12.14
N ARG A 71 -8.38 5.92 -13.20
CA ARG A 71 -8.16 5.44 -14.58
C ARG A 71 -7.40 6.45 -15.40
N GLU A 72 -8.07 7.47 -15.94
CA GLU A 72 -7.40 8.57 -16.63
C GLU A 72 -6.77 9.53 -15.65
N ASN A 73 -7.47 9.81 -14.56
CA ASN A 73 -7.07 10.81 -13.59
C ASN A 73 -6.95 10.18 -12.20
N MET A 74 -5.74 10.17 -11.69
CA MET A 74 -5.45 9.58 -10.39
C MET A 74 -5.80 10.54 -9.27
N VAL A 75 -6.41 10.01 -8.21
CA VAL A 75 -6.75 10.74 -6.98
C VAL A 75 -6.15 10.06 -5.74
N LYS A 76 -5.87 10.85 -4.70
CA LYS A 76 -5.41 10.32 -3.42
C LYS A 76 -6.59 9.76 -2.63
N HIS A 77 -6.43 8.57 -2.06
CA HIS A 77 -7.34 8.08 -1.04
C HIS A 77 -6.78 8.39 0.35
N PRO A 78 -7.47 9.21 1.16
CA PRO A 78 -6.90 9.72 2.41
C PRO A 78 -6.99 8.75 3.60
N GLN A 79 -7.04 7.46 3.34
CA GLN A 79 -6.90 6.40 4.31
C GLN A 79 -5.43 6.22 4.64
N MET A 80 -5.09 6.00 5.89
CA MET A 80 -3.73 5.70 6.35
C MET A 80 -3.50 4.18 6.42
N GLU A 81 -2.24 3.74 6.29
CA GLU A 81 -1.86 2.34 6.33
C GLU A 81 -0.55 2.17 7.12
N ILE A 82 -0.56 1.28 8.10
CA ILE A 82 0.49 1.15 9.12
C ILE A 82 1.87 0.81 8.53
N LEU A 83 1.96 -0.09 7.55
CA LEU A 83 3.26 -0.51 6.99
C LEU A 83 3.88 0.58 6.12
N GLY A 84 3.08 1.26 5.30
CA GLY A 84 3.56 2.37 4.48
C GLY A 84 4.13 3.49 5.33
N GLU A 85 3.43 3.87 6.40
CA GLU A 85 3.88 4.90 7.33
C GLU A 85 5.10 4.44 8.13
N ALA A 86 5.13 3.20 8.60
CA ALA A 86 6.28 2.63 9.29
C ALA A 86 7.52 2.61 8.38
N PHE A 87 7.38 2.18 7.13
CA PHE A 87 8.48 2.13 6.17
C PHE A 87 8.96 3.52 5.77
N ALA A 88 8.06 4.52 5.68
CA ALA A 88 8.44 5.90 5.43
C ALA A 88 9.41 6.43 6.51
N ILE A 89 9.14 6.09 7.78
CA ILE A 89 10.04 6.43 8.90
C ILE A 89 11.31 5.57 8.88
N LEU A 90 11.17 4.24 8.79
CA LEU A 90 12.28 3.32 8.96
C LEU A 90 13.35 3.46 7.87
N TRP A 91 12.95 3.75 6.64
CA TRP A 91 13.85 3.83 5.49
C TRP A 91 14.13 5.26 5.02
N ASP A 92 13.82 6.28 5.85
CA ASP A 92 14.08 7.69 5.59
C ASP A 92 13.50 8.19 4.25
N ILE A 93 12.34 7.65 3.85
CA ILE A 93 11.53 8.17 2.76
C ILE A 93 10.97 9.54 3.17
N ALA A 94 10.42 9.60 4.39
CA ALA A 94 10.02 10.81 5.08
C ALA A 94 11.22 11.52 5.71
N ASP A 95 11.27 12.84 5.66
CA ASP A 95 12.26 13.64 6.40
C ASP A 95 11.95 13.64 7.91
N LYS A 96 12.84 14.23 8.72
CA LYS A 96 12.70 14.23 10.19
C LYS A 96 11.43 14.92 10.68
N GLN A 97 10.99 15.97 10.01
CA GLN A 97 9.74 16.65 10.35
C GLN A 97 8.53 15.79 9.99
N GLN A 98 8.53 15.20 8.81
CA GLN A 98 7.50 14.25 8.38
C GLN A 98 7.44 13.02 9.28
N GLN A 99 8.59 12.42 9.65
CA GLN A 99 8.67 11.28 10.58
C GLN A 99 7.96 11.58 11.90
N ARG A 100 8.20 12.78 12.45
CA ARG A 100 7.53 13.22 13.67
C ARG A 100 6.02 13.36 13.44
N ARG A 101 5.60 14.01 12.37
CA ARG A 101 4.18 14.20 12.02
C ARG A 101 3.47 12.87 11.84
N ILE A 102 4.06 11.92 11.12
CA ILE A 102 3.52 10.57 10.93
C ILE A 102 3.33 9.89 12.29
N SER A 103 4.35 9.91 13.13
CA SER A 103 4.32 9.30 14.45
C SER A 103 3.23 9.86 15.38
N GLU A 104 2.91 11.15 15.24
CA GLU A 104 1.88 11.83 16.02
C GLU A 104 0.47 11.69 15.41
N ALA A 105 0.36 11.66 14.08
CA ALA A 105 -0.91 11.70 13.35
C ALA A 105 -1.53 10.31 13.10
N MET A 106 -0.72 9.26 13.00
CA MET A 106 -1.21 7.90 12.77
C MET A 106 -2.17 7.50 13.89
N VAL A 107 -3.38 7.10 13.52
CA VAL A 107 -4.41 6.70 14.47
C VAL A 107 -4.07 5.34 15.07
N SER A 108 -4.12 5.29 16.38
CA SER A 108 -4.15 4.05 17.16
C SER A 108 -5.47 3.94 17.90
N GLU A 109 -5.88 2.74 18.21
CA GLU A 109 -7.04 2.44 19.05
C GLU A 109 -6.59 1.87 20.39
N ALA A 110 -7.50 1.68 21.33
CA ALA A 110 -7.16 1.28 22.70
C ALA A 110 -6.26 0.03 22.81
N PHE A 111 -6.37 -0.91 21.88
CA PHE A 111 -5.68 -2.19 21.94
C PHE A 111 -4.61 -2.40 20.87
N GLY A 112 -4.35 -1.41 20.03
CA GLY A 112 -3.32 -1.47 19.01
C GLY A 112 -3.50 -0.42 17.93
N THR A 113 -2.60 -0.41 16.96
CA THR A 113 -2.71 0.40 15.77
C THR A 113 -3.32 -0.46 14.67
N PRO A 114 -4.45 -0.04 14.02
CA PRO A 114 -5.06 -0.82 12.96
C PRO A 114 -4.16 -0.90 11.72
N ASP A 115 -4.36 -1.94 10.90
CA ASP A 115 -3.62 -2.07 9.65
C ASP A 115 -3.87 -0.89 8.73
N PHE A 116 -5.11 -0.38 8.71
CA PHE A 116 -5.48 0.87 8.05
C PHE A 116 -6.65 1.54 8.78
N TYR A 117 -6.77 2.86 8.63
CA TYR A 117 -7.82 3.66 9.26
C TYR A 117 -8.25 4.82 8.34
N PRO A 118 -9.57 5.12 8.21
CA PRO A 118 -10.70 4.40 8.79
C PRO A 118 -10.89 3.01 8.19
N ASN A 119 -11.65 2.17 8.89
CA ASN A 119 -12.00 0.83 8.43
C ASN A 119 -13.11 0.87 7.34
N LEU A 120 -13.33 -0.26 6.65
CA LEU A 120 -14.35 -0.45 5.62
C LEU A 120 -15.65 -0.95 6.26
N ALA A 121 -16.78 -0.30 5.95
CA ALA A 121 -18.04 -0.51 6.67
C ALA A 121 -18.69 -1.88 6.46
N ASP A 122 -18.42 -2.56 5.35
CA ASP A 122 -19.09 -3.80 4.94
C ASP A 122 -18.12 -4.98 4.79
N GLN A 123 -16.93 -4.86 5.40
CA GLN A 123 -15.92 -5.91 5.36
C GLN A 123 -15.78 -6.60 6.72
N TYR A 124 -15.62 -7.92 6.67
CA TYR A 124 -15.32 -8.70 7.88
C TYR A 124 -13.96 -8.34 8.47
N PRO A 125 -13.82 -8.45 9.80
CA PRO A 125 -12.52 -8.30 10.45
C PRO A 125 -11.50 -9.32 9.93
N TYR A 126 -10.38 -8.79 9.42
CA TYR A 126 -9.19 -9.55 9.05
C TYR A 126 -7.99 -8.60 8.96
N HIS A 127 -7.77 -7.88 7.86
CA HIS A 127 -6.98 -6.64 7.85
C HIS A 127 -7.85 -5.46 8.29
N ASN A 128 -9.13 -5.51 7.95
CA ASN A 128 -10.15 -4.57 8.43
C ASN A 128 -10.43 -4.83 9.91
N ASP A 129 -10.66 -3.80 10.69
CA ASP A 129 -10.97 -3.88 12.13
C ASP A 129 -9.95 -4.68 12.97
N ALA A 130 -8.71 -4.78 12.52
CA ALA A 130 -7.74 -5.67 13.12
C ALA A 130 -6.37 -5.03 13.38
N MET A 131 -5.72 -5.52 14.44
CA MET A 131 -4.30 -5.36 14.71
C MET A 131 -3.57 -6.67 14.44
N TRP A 132 -2.48 -6.59 13.71
CA TRP A 132 -1.58 -7.70 13.42
C TRP A 132 -0.25 -7.51 14.14
N PRO A 133 0.21 -8.46 14.94
CA PRO A 133 1.47 -8.29 15.67
C PRO A 133 2.67 -7.98 14.79
N PHE A 134 2.74 -8.53 13.58
CA PHE A 134 3.88 -8.27 12.69
C PHE A 134 3.89 -6.82 12.16
N THR A 135 2.74 -6.28 11.75
CA THR A 135 2.62 -4.87 11.33
C THR A 135 2.92 -3.93 12.50
N GLN A 136 2.36 -4.28 13.68
CA GLN A 136 2.62 -3.58 14.93
C GLN A 136 4.10 -3.60 15.31
N GLY A 137 4.84 -4.68 15.01
CA GLY A 137 6.28 -4.79 15.24
C GLY A 137 7.08 -3.81 14.38
N TYR A 138 6.73 -3.61 13.11
CA TYR A 138 7.33 -2.57 12.25
C TYR A 138 6.97 -1.17 12.73
N TRP A 139 5.72 -0.96 13.10
CA TRP A 139 5.27 0.33 13.64
C TRP A 139 5.98 0.68 14.95
N LEU A 140 6.15 -0.28 15.84
CA LEU A 140 6.89 -0.13 17.10
C LEU A 140 8.35 0.30 16.85
N LYS A 141 9.04 -0.29 15.86
CA LYS A 141 10.38 0.13 15.44
C LYS A 141 10.37 1.56 14.90
N ALA A 142 9.37 1.92 14.11
CA ALA A 142 9.21 3.27 13.59
C ALA A 142 8.99 4.30 14.71
N GLN A 143 8.15 3.97 15.71
CA GLN A 143 7.93 4.81 16.87
C GLN A 143 9.23 5.02 17.70
N ALA A 144 10.02 3.95 17.87
CA ALA A 144 11.31 4.03 18.54
C ALA A 144 12.28 4.93 17.77
N LYS A 145 12.37 4.79 16.43
CA LYS A 145 13.20 5.65 15.56
C LYS A 145 12.74 7.10 15.58
N ALA A 146 11.44 7.36 15.62
CA ALA A 146 10.89 8.71 15.71
C ALA A 146 11.07 9.34 17.10
N GLY A 147 11.33 8.55 18.14
CA GLY A 147 11.49 9.03 19.51
C GLY A 147 10.18 9.13 20.30
N ASN A 148 9.11 8.47 19.89
CA ASN A 148 7.80 8.54 20.55
C ASN A 148 7.64 7.47 21.63
N GLU A 149 7.91 7.85 22.90
CA GLU A 149 7.81 6.92 24.03
C GLU A 149 6.38 6.38 24.25
N GLN A 150 5.35 7.21 24.03
CA GLN A 150 3.95 6.76 24.15
C GLN A 150 3.61 5.71 23.10
N GLY A 151 4.01 5.93 21.85
CA GLY A 151 3.83 4.96 20.75
C GLY A 151 4.60 3.66 21.00
N VAL A 152 5.81 3.74 21.57
CA VAL A 152 6.59 2.54 21.94
C VAL A 152 5.88 1.75 23.06
N LEU A 153 5.40 2.40 24.10
CA LEU A 153 4.66 1.74 25.19
C LEU A 153 3.37 1.10 24.69
N HIS A 154 2.62 1.81 23.84
CA HIS A 154 1.38 1.30 23.25
C HIS A 154 1.63 0.06 22.39
N GLY A 155 2.64 0.09 21.50
CA GLY A 155 2.98 -1.05 20.65
C GLY A 155 3.43 -2.29 21.44
N ILE A 156 4.27 -2.12 22.47
CA ILE A 156 4.67 -3.21 23.37
C ILE A 156 3.45 -3.80 24.07
N SER A 157 2.59 -2.93 24.62
CA SER A 157 1.39 -3.36 25.35
C SER A 157 0.42 -4.12 24.44
N SER A 158 0.23 -3.69 23.21
CA SER A 158 -0.67 -4.32 22.23
C SER A 158 -0.23 -5.74 21.89
N ILE A 159 1.06 -5.93 21.58
CA ILE A 159 1.62 -7.25 21.24
C ILE A 159 1.57 -8.19 22.44
N TYR A 160 2.02 -7.72 23.61
CA TYR A 160 2.06 -8.56 24.82
C TYR A 160 0.66 -8.89 25.34
N ARG A 161 -0.30 -7.93 25.23
CA ARG A 161 -1.69 -8.18 25.63
C ARG A 161 -2.29 -9.33 24.83
N LEU A 162 -2.16 -9.35 23.51
CA LEU A 162 -2.67 -10.45 22.68
C LEU A 162 -2.03 -11.78 23.08
N ALA A 163 -0.72 -11.82 23.23
CA ALA A 163 -0.01 -13.04 23.60
C ALA A 163 -0.40 -13.52 25.02
N ALA A 164 -0.58 -12.61 25.98
CA ALA A 164 -0.98 -12.96 27.34
C ALA A 164 -2.43 -13.45 27.45
N MET A 165 -3.35 -12.85 26.69
CA MET A 165 -4.76 -13.25 26.67
C MET A 165 -4.97 -14.65 26.10
N THR A 166 -4.18 -15.02 25.12
CA THR A 166 -4.38 -16.25 24.34
C THR A 166 -3.36 -17.34 24.68
N LEU A 167 -2.34 -16.99 25.48
CA LEU A 167 -1.18 -17.84 25.82
C LEU A 167 -0.47 -18.37 24.57
N THR A 168 -0.56 -17.63 23.46
CA THR A 168 0.06 -17.94 22.17
C THR A 168 0.23 -16.67 21.33
N ASN A 169 0.91 -16.78 20.19
CA ASN A 169 1.07 -15.68 19.25
C ASN A 169 0.12 -15.87 18.05
N LEU A 170 -1.11 -15.39 18.22
CA LEU A 170 -2.11 -15.40 17.17
C LEU A 170 -1.75 -14.48 15.99
N GLU A 171 -2.36 -14.74 14.85
CA GLU A 171 -2.17 -13.96 13.64
C GLU A 171 -2.61 -12.51 13.81
N ASN A 172 -3.81 -12.30 14.32
CA ASN A 172 -4.41 -10.98 14.55
C ASN A 172 -5.41 -10.98 15.70
N MET A 173 -5.88 -9.78 16.08
CA MET A 173 -7.05 -9.63 16.96
C MET A 173 -7.93 -8.48 16.46
N VAL A 174 -9.21 -8.56 16.76
CA VAL A 174 -10.14 -7.44 16.61
C VAL A 174 -9.71 -6.29 17.51
N ILE A 175 -9.51 -5.11 16.91
CA ILE A 175 -8.79 -4.02 17.58
C ILE A 175 -9.65 -3.24 18.56
N TYR A 176 -10.94 -3.05 18.25
CA TYR A 176 -11.81 -2.15 19.02
C TYR A 176 -12.20 -2.69 20.39
N ASP A 177 -12.27 -4.02 20.57
CA ASP A 177 -12.62 -4.63 21.88
C ASP A 177 -11.50 -5.53 22.45
N GLY A 178 -10.41 -5.66 21.74
CA GLY A 178 -9.27 -6.48 22.13
C GLY A 178 -9.57 -7.96 22.28
N LYS A 179 -10.68 -8.43 21.73
CA LYS A 179 -11.05 -9.84 21.69
C LYS A 179 -10.56 -10.47 20.42
N GLU A 180 -10.34 -11.77 20.51
CA GLU A 180 -9.93 -12.64 19.42
C GLU A 180 -11.10 -12.95 18.48
N LYS A 181 -11.92 -11.97 18.13
CA LYS A 181 -13.10 -12.21 17.28
C LYS A 181 -12.91 -11.87 15.82
N GLY A 182 -11.75 -11.40 15.43
CA GLY A 182 -11.40 -11.36 14.02
C GLY A 182 -11.62 -12.74 13.46
N LEU A 183 -11.68 -12.92 12.18
CA LEU A 183 -11.70 -14.26 11.62
C LEU A 183 -10.43 -14.94 12.11
N PRO A 184 -10.52 -16.02 12.90
CA PRO A 184 -9.36 -16.82 13.30
C PRO A 184 -8.94 -17.57 12.07
N ILE A 185 -8.26 -16.88 11.22
CA ILE A 185 -7.85 -17.44 9.98
C ILE A 185 -6.47 -17.91 10.19
N ASN A 186 -6.24 -19.12 9.89
CA ASN A 186 -4.97 -19.77 9.83
C ASN A 186 -4.46 -20.21 11.21
N SER A 187 -3.28 -19.84 11.61
CA SER A 187 -2.59 -20.48 12.71
C SER A 187 -2.72 -19.70 14.01
N PRO A 188 -3.11 -20.37 15.11
CA PRO A 188 -2.99 -19.79 16.44
C PRO A 188 -1.53 -19.62 16.89
N ARG A 189 -0.56 -20.05 16.08
CA ARG A 189 0.88 -19.97 16.34
C ARG A 189 1.58 -19.40 15.10
N GLN A 190 1.33 -18.14 14.82
CA GLN A 190 1.83 -17.49 13.62
C GLN A 190 3.27 -17.04 13.79
N LEU A 191 4.18 -17.50 12.92
CA LEU A 191 5.62 -17.25 13.06
C LEU A 191 5.97 -15.76 13.00
N TRP A 192 5.34 -14.99 12.16
CA TRP A 192 5.58 -13.54 12.12
C TRP A 192 5.10 -12.81 13.38
N SER A 193 4.04 -13.29 14.03
CA SER A 193 3.58 -12.76 15.32
C SER A 193 4.54 -13.14 16.45
N VAL A 194 5.09 -14.38 16.43
CA VAL A 194 6.20 -14.78 17.31
C VAL A 194 7.41 -13.88 17.09
N SER A 195 7.78 -13.65 15.83
CA SER A 195 8.92 -12.79 15.48
C SER A 195 8.73 -11.36 15.98
N ALA A 196 7.53 -10.79 15.82
CA ALA A 196 7.20 -9.46 16.35
C ALA A 196 7.34 -9.39 17.87
N ASN A 197 6.81 -10.38 18.57
CA ASN A 197 6.89 -10.46 20.05
C ASN A 197 8.35 -10.55 20.52
N ILE A 198 9.11 -11.51 20.00
CA ILE A 198 10.52 -11.70 20.37
C ILE A 198 11.35 -10.48 20.00
N SER A 199 11.09 -9.85 18.86
CA SER A 199 11.86 -8.72 18.37
C SER A 199 11.85 -7.48 19.26
N ILE A 200 10.89 -7.37 20.18
CA ILE A 200 10.84 -6.27 21.15
C ILE A 200 12.14 -6.19 21.95
N VAL A 201 12.67 -7.32 22.35
CA VAL A 201 13.91 -7.33 23.15
C VAL A 201 15.11 -6.88 22.31
N PRO A 202 15.55 -7.58 21.25
CA PRO A 202 16.75 -7.19 20.50
C PRO A 202 16.55 -5.87 19.74
N ASN A 203 15.41 -5.64 19.10
CA ASN A 203 15.25 -4.52 18.19
C ASN A 203 14.81 -3.21 18.87
N ILE A 204 14.16 -3.27 20.05
CA ILE A 204 13.72 -2.08 20.76
C ILE A 204 14.60 -1.83 21.98
N TYR A 205 14.61 -2.74 22.96
CA TYR A 205 15.38 -2.50 24.19
C TYR A 205 16.88 -2.44 23.95
N PHE A 206 17.42 -3.28 23.08
CA PHE A 206 18.84 -3.25 22.70
C PHE A 206 19.09 -2.47 21.43
N GLY A 207 18.05 -2.19 20.62
CA GLY A 207 18.14 -1.40 19.40
C GLY A 207 19.04 -2.00 18.32
N MET A 208 19.15 -3.33 18.28
CA MET A 208 20.03 -4.02 17.35
C MET A 208 19.51 -3.95 15.92
N SER A 209 20.39 -3.55 15.00
CA SER A 209 20.21 -3.69 13.55
C SER A 209 21.45 -4.30 12.93
N TYR A 210 21.23 -5.20 11.97
CA TYR A 210 22.31 -5.94 11.30
C TYR A 210 22.60 -5.25 9.96
N GLU A 211 23.79 -4.65 9.90
CA GLU A 211 24.27 -3.96 8.71
C GLU A 211 25.50 -4.69 8.14
N THR A 212 26.01 -4.23 7.00
CA THR A 212 27.15 -4.89 6.33
C THR A 212 28.46 -4.78 7.12
N ASP A 213 28.64 -3.71 7.87
CA ASP A 213 29.81 -3.42 8.69
C ASP A 213 29.73 -3.98 10.12
N GLY A 214 28.52 -4.40 10.57
CA GLY A 214 28.37 -4.94 11.93
C GLY A 214 26.96 -4.92 12.48
N ILE A 215 26.86 -5.02 13.80
CA ILE A 215 25.62 -4.81 14.55
C ILE A 215 25.64 -3.37 15.08
N HIS A 216 24.66 -2.58 14.65
CA HIS A 216 24.44 -1.23 15.16
C HIS A 216 23.47 -1.27 16.34
N PHE A 217 23.68 -0.39 17.34
CA PHE A 217 22.88 -0.32 18.56
C PHE A 217 22.26 1.06 18.72
N ASN A 218 20.92 1.11 18.60
CA ASN A 218 20.08 2.29 18.79
C ASN A 218 18.94 1.97 19.77
N PRO A 219 19.22 1.76 21.05
CA PRO A 219 18.27 1.28 22.03
C PRO A 219 17.16 2.29 22.33
N PHE A 220 16.00 1.78 22.69
CA PHE A 220 14.90 2.57 23.24
C PHE A 220 14.31 1.87 24.45
N VAL A 221 14.48 2.44 25.63
CA VAL A 221 13.92 1.92 26.88
C VAL A 221 13.00 2.97 27.50
N PRO A 222 11.68 2.78 27.46
CA PRO A 222 10.75 3.68 28.15
C PRO A 222 11.06 3.79 29.64
N LYS A 223 10.87 4.97 30.22
CA LYS A 223 11.18 5.23 31.64
C LYS A 223 10.46 4.27 32.59
N THR A 224 9.20 3.96 32.32
CA THR A 224 8.39 3.04 33.14
C THR A 224 8.86 1.59 33.06
N LEU A 225 9.63 1.25 32.02
CA LEU A 225 10.19 -0.08 31.77
C LEU A 225 11.70 -0.14 32.05
N ARG A 226 12.24 0.85 32.78
CA ARG A 226 13.66 0.86 33.18
C ARG A 226 14.05 -0.41 33.91
N ALA A 227 15.13 -1.04 33.48
CA ALA A 227 15.72 -2.19 34.16
C ALA A 227 17.13 -2.43 33.59
N THR A 228 17.96 -3.14 34.32
CA THR A 228 19.15 -3.77 33.76
C THR A 228 18.70 -5.03 32.99
N ARG A 229 19.04 -5.10 31.72
CA ARG A 229 18.74 -6.25 30.85
C ARG A 229 20.01 -6.87 30.31
N ARG A 230 19.95 -8.17 30.06
CA ARG A 230 21.08 -8.92 29.51
C ARG A 230 20.58 -9.86 28.43
N LEU A 231 21.35 -9.94 27.34
CA LEU A 231 21.28 -11.01 26.35
C LEU A 231 22.60 -11.78 26.45
N GLN A 232 22.53 -13.07 26.61
CA GLN A 232 23.71 -13.92 26.76
C GLN A 232 23.82 -14.91 25.61
N ASN A 233 25.06 -15.24 25.23
CA ASN A 233 25.35 -16.19 24.18
C ASN A 233 24.72 -15.83 22.82
N VAL A 234 24.65 -14.55 22.46
CA VAL A 234 24.15 -14.09 21.16
C VAL A 234 25.19 -14.41 20.10
N ARG A 235 24.87 -15.32 19.21
CA ARG A 235 25.76 -15.69 18.10
C ARG A 235 25.63 -14.69 16.96
N TYR A 236 26.76 -14.14 16.56
CA TYR A 236 26.85 -13.27 15.40
C TYR A 236 28.11 -13.59 14.61
N ARG A 237 27.96 -14.17 13.42
CA ARG A 237 29.08 -14.67 12.60
C ARG A 237 30.00 -15.57 13.44
N ASP A 238 31.28 -15.24 13.55
CA ASP A 238 32.28 -15.98 14.32
C ASP A 238 32.41 -15.49 15.78
N ALA A 239 31.53 -14.60 16.21
CA ALA A 239 31.51 -14.06 17.57
C ALA A 239 30.35 -14.58 18.42
N VAL A 240 30.57 -14.61 19.74
CA VAL A 240 29.56 -14.88 20.76
C VAL A 240 29.54 -13.68 21.69
N LEU A 241 28.37 -13.06 21.85
CA LEU A 241 28.21 -11.78 22.56
C LEU A 241 27.40 -11.95 23.84
N ASP A 242 27.90 -11.39 24.93
CA ASP A 242 27.15 -11.10 26.15
C ASP A 242 26.88 -9.61 26.21
N ILE A 243 25.61 -9.22 26.09
CA ILE A 243 25.20 -7.83 25.92
C ILE A 243 24.39 -7.39 27.13
N SER A 244 24.76 -6.26 27.72
CA SER A 244 24.03 -5.65 28.84
C SER A 244 23.63 -4.22 28.54
N ILE A 245 22.44 -3.82 29.02
CA ILE A 245 21.96 -2.43 28.94
C ILE A 245 21.37 -2.02 30.29
N THR A 246 21.65 -0.78 30.67
CA THR A 246 21.16 -0.18 31.93
C THR A 246 20.66 1.24 31.67
N GLY A 247 19.59 1.63 32.37
CA GLY A 247 19.01 2.96 32.28
C GLY A 247 17.73 3.01 31.45
N TYR A 248 17.34 4.21 31.02
CA TYR A 248 16.17 4.49 30.17
C TYR A 248 16.45 5.67 29.24
N GLY A 249 15.60 5.83 28.24
CA GLY A 249 15.75 6.82 27.16
C GLY A 249 16.10 6.16 25.84
N ASN A 250 16.58 6.96 24.92
CA ASN A 250 16.99 6.53 23.57
C ASN A 250 18.38 7.05 23.16
N THR A 251 19.15 7.56 24.12
CA THR A 251 20.51 8.07 23.90
C THR A 251 21.49 7.30 24.76
N LEU A 252 22.50 6.72 24.15
CA LEU A 252 23.59 6.07 24.86
C LEU A 252 24.52 7.13 25.46
N ARG A 253 24.76 7.03 26.78
CA ARG A 253 25.78 7.78 27.48
C ARG A 253 27.16 7.13 27.30
N SER A 254 27.19 5.79 27.32
CA SER A 254 28.39 5.04 27.01
C SER A 254 28.07 3.72 26.31
N PHE A 255 28.98 3.30 25.44
CA PHE A 255 28.96 2.03 24.75
C PHE A 255 30.37 1.43 24.80
N ALA A 256 30.51 0.26 25.34
CA ALA A 256 31.83 -0.37 25.50
C ALA A 256 31.83 -1.81 24.97
N ILE A 257 32.91 -2.20 24.30
CA ILE A 257 33.23 -3.58 23.93
C ILE A 257 34.45 -4.03 24.75
N ASP A 258 34.31 -5.13 25.51
CA ASP A 258 35.34 -5.67 26.39
C ASP A 258 35.94 -4.62 27.36
N GLY A 259 35.07 -3.75 27.87
CA GLY A 259 35.46 -2.68 28.78
C GLY A 259 36.06 -1.43 28.13
N LYS A 260 36.30 -1.43 26.81
CA LYS A 260 36.80 -0.27 26.07
C LYS A 260 35.65 0.51 25.46
N GLU A 261 35.55 1.80 25.75
CA GLU A 261 34.54 2.70 25.15
C GLU A 261 34.75 2.87 23.65
N ILE A 262 33.63 2.87 22.91
CA ILE A 262 33.55 2.99 21.45
C ILE A 262 32.46 4.03 21.11
N ASP A 263 32.83 5.04 20.33
CA ASP A 263 31.92 6.15 19.98
C ASP A 263 30.90 5.79 18.89
N THR A 264 31.19 4.79 18.05
CA THR A 264 30.36 4.45 16.89
C THR A 264 29.10 3.64 17.22
N HIS A 265 28.97 3.10 18.42
CA HIS A 265 27.88 2.20 18.83
C HIS A 265 27.68 1.00 17.89
N VAL A 266 28.78 0.50 17.33
CA VAL A 266 28.79 -0.63 16.39
C VAL A 266 29.68 -1.74 16.91
N PHE A 267 29.18 -2.97 16.88
CA PHE A 267 30.02 -4.17 17.01
C PHE A 267 30.49 -4.60 15.61
N PRO A 268 31.78 -4.51 15.30
CA PRO A 268 32.30 -4.74 13.96
C PRO A 268 32.07 -6.17 13.46
N ALA A 269 31.75 -6.30 12.17
CA ALA A 269 31.44 -7.58 11.53
C ALA A 269 32.61 -8.56 11.43
N ASN A 270 33.86 -8.09 11.57
CA ASN A 270 35.09 -8.87 11.44
C ASN A 270 35.64 -9.36 12.78
N LEU A 271 35.03 -9.03 13.92
CA LEU A 271 35.43 -9.56 15.21
C LEU A 271 34.97 -11.02 15.39
N SER A 272 35.82 -11.81 16.05
CA SER A 272 35.56 -13.23 16.34
C SER A 272 35.89 -13.57 17.78
N GLY A 273 35.29 -14.64 18.30
CA GLY A 273 35.48 -15.07 19.69
C GLY A 273 34.41 -14.51 20.63
N SER A 274 34.69 -14.53 21.92
CA SER A 274 33.74 -14.12 22.96
C SER A 274 33.96 -12.65 23.32
N HIS A 275 32.91 -11.86 23.28
CA HIS A 275 32.95 -10.43 23.59
C HIS A 275 31.82 -10.01 24.53
N THR A 276 32.10 -9.00 25.33
CA THR A 276 31.10 -8.35 26.20
C THR A 276 30.75 -6.97 25.64
N ILE A 277 29.46 -6.64 25.58
CA ILE A 277 28.97 -5.31 25.22
C ILE A 277 28.23 -4.73 26.39
N THR A 278 28.63 -3.53 26.80
CA THR A 278 27.98 -2.82 27.90
C THR A 278 27.45 -1.47 27.40
N MET A 279 26.16 -1.27 27.57
CA MET A 279 25.43 -0.05 27.20
C MET A 279 24.83 0.64 28.42
N VAL A 280 25.02 1.95 28.51
CA VAL A 280 24.41 2.77 29.56
C VAL A 280 23.64 3.91 28.89
N LEU A 281 22.35 3.98 29.14
CA LEU A 281 21.49 5.09 28.70
C LEU A 281 21.69 6.34 29.56
N ASP A 282 21.38 7.48 29.00
CA ASP A 282 21.60 8.80 29.64
C ASP A 282 20.54 9.14 30.72
N ASN A 283 19.52 8.29 30.86
CA ASN A 283 18.40 8.47 31.77
C ASN A 283 17.57 9.75 31.50
N LYS A 284 17.50 10.16 30.23
CA LYS A 284 16.63 11.24 29.78
C LYS A 284 15.48 10.69 28.96
N GLN A 285 14.29 11.20 29.18
CA GLN A 285 13.16 10.89 28.31
C GLN A 285 13.33 11.65 27.00
N PRO A 286 12.98 11.03 25.87
CA PRO A 286 12.86 11.75 24.59
C PRO A 286 11.90 12.94 24.72
N ALA A 287 12.03 13.91 23.81
CA ALA A 287 11.08 15.01 23.73
C ALA A 287 9.64 14.46 23.61
N ALA A 288 8.73 15.03 24.38
CA ALA A 288 7.34 14.57 24.39
C ALA A 288 6.71 14.66 22.99
N MET A 289 6.09 13.57 22.58
CA MET A 289 5.31 13.48 21.36
C MET A 289 3.91 13.00 21.70
N LYS A 290 2.94 13.46 20.92
CA LYS A 290 1.55 13.00 21.05
C LYS A 290 1.39 11.64 20.36
N MET A 291 0.36 10.92 20.75
CA MET A 291 -0.18 9.79 20.05
C MET A 291 -1.67 10.08 19.80
N THR A 292 -2.11 9.91 18.56
CA THR A 292 -3.52 10.06 18.21
C THR A 292 -4.25 8.77 18.56
N LEU A 293 -5.05 8.82 19.62
CA LEU A 293 -5.86 7.70 20.09
C LEU A 293 -7.33 8.02 19.78
N LEU A 294 -7.96 7.23 18.92
CA LEU A 294 -9.35 7.39 18.51
C LEU A 294 -10.10 6.07 18.66
N ASP A 295 -11.42 6.16 18.72
CA ASP A 295 -12.29 5.00 18.59
C ASP A 295 -12.33 4.52 17.12
N ASN A 296 -12.76 3.28 16.94
CA ASN A 296 -12.96 2.72 15.60
C ASN A 296 -13.93 3.58 14.77
N ALA A 297 -13.61 3.78 13.51
CA ALA A 297 -14.43 4.50 12.58
C ALA A 297 -14.43 3.86 11.20
N TYR A 298 -15.55 4.02 10.50
CA TYR A 298 -15.73 3.49 9.15
C TYR A 298 -15.87 4.61 8.14
N GLN A 299 -15.29 4.41 6.96
CA GLN A 299 -15.56 5.26 5.82
C GLN A 299 -16.93 4.92 5.20
N PRO A 300 -17.59 5.88 4.51
CA PRO A 300 -18.82 5.59 3.77
C PRO A 300 -18.60 4.54 2.67
N LEU A 301 -19.67 3.89 2.25
CA LEU A 301 -19.65 3.04 1.07
C LEU A 301 -19.38 3.85 -0.19
N THR A 302 -18.79 3.20 -1.19
CA THR A 302 -18.51 3.80 -2.50
C THR A 302 -19.82 4.13 -3.22
N PRO A 303 -20.04 5.37 -3.73
CA PRO A 303 -21.22 5.70 -4.51
C PRO A 303 -21.29 4.91 -5.82
N GLU A 304 -22.49 4.44 -6.19
CA GLU A 304 -22.77 3.90 -7.51
C GLU A 304 -23.30 5.01 -8.42
N ALA A 305 -22.50 5.43 -9.38
CA ALA A 305 -22.80 6.55 -10.26
C ALA A 305 -23.06 6.12 -11.71
N SER A 306 -23.85 6.93 -12.43
CA SER A 306 -24.11 6.79 -13.86
C SER A 306 -24.28 8.16 -14.52
N ILE A 307 -24.00 8.26 -15.83
CA ILE A 307 -24.26 9.45 -16.63
C ILE A 307 -25.36 9.10 -17.65
N SER A 308 -26.39 9.96 -17.72
CA SER A 308 -27.41 9.89 -18.75
C SER A 308 -27.64 11.30 -19.33
N GLY A 309 -27.38 11.43 -20.64
CA GLY A 309 -27.31 12.74 -21.28
C GLY A 309 -26.24 13.61 -20.59
N ASN A 310 -26.62 14.79 -20.14
CA ASN A 310 -25.74 15.74 -19.46
C ASN A 310 -25.95 15.71 -17.93
N THR A 311 -26.37 14.58 -17.35
CA THR A 311 -26.61 14.49 -15.91
C THR A 311 -25.90 13.27 -15.33
N LEU A 312 -24.99 13.51 -14.39
CA LEU A 312 -24.38 12.53 -13.51
C LEU A 312 -25.35 12.28 -12.34
N ARG A 313 -25.68 11.02 -12.03
CA ARG A 313 -26.55 10.61 -10.93
C ARG A 313 -25.90 9.48 -10.14
N TRP A 314 -26.19 9.43 -8.85
CA TRP A 314 -25.74 8.35 -7.98
C TRP A 314 -26.80 8.01 -6.92
N LYS A 315 -26.69 6.79 -6.37
CA LYS A 315 -27.53 6.36 -5.25
C LYS A 315 -27.06 7.04 -3.97
N ALA A 316 -28.02 7.46 -3.12
CA ALA A 316 -27.70 8.00 -1.80
C ALA A 316 -26.96 6.95 -0.94
N VAL A 317 -25.87 7.36 -0.31
CA VAL A 317 -25.08 6.53 0.60
C VAL A 317 -25.43 6.87 2.04
N LYS A 318 -25.77 5.85 2.83
CA LYS A 318 -26.15 6.03 4.25
C LYS A 318 -24.99 6.63 5.06
N GLY A 319 -25.30 7.58 5.95
CA GLY A 319 -24.30 8.21 6.82
C GLY A 319 -23.44 9.26 6.12
N THR A 320 -23.80 9.66 4.89
CA THR A 320 -23.11 10.70 4.14
C THR A 320 -23.61 12.09 4.55
N LYS A 321 -22.66 12.99 4.77
CA LYS A 321 -22.91 14.42 5.02
C LYS A 321 -23.04 15.20 3.71
N GLU A 322 -22.15 14.93 2.77
CA GLU A 322 -22.06 15.59 1.46
C GLU A 322 -21.32 14.70 0.46
N TYR A 323 -21.37 15.05 -0.80
CA TYR A 323 -20.63 14.41 -1.88
C TYR A 323 -19.64 15.38 -2.50
N ILE A 324 -18.46 14.86 -2.86
CA ILE A 324 -17.50 15.57 -3.70
C ILE A 324 -17.66 15.00 -5.11
N VAL A 325 -18.01 15.86 -6.05
CA VAL A 325 -18.01 15.52 -7.47
C VAL A 325 -16.67 15.90 -8.06
N LEU A 326 -16.02 14.96 -8.71
CA LEU A 326 -14.76 15.15 -9.39
C LEU A 326 -14.98 15.28 -10.90
N CYS A 327 -14.18 16.14 -11.53
CA CYS A 327 -13.97 16.18 -12.97
C CYS A 327 -12.47 16.17 -13.26
N ASN A 328 -12.02 15.19 -14.05
CA ASN A 328 -10.61 14.99 -14.37
C ASN A 328 -9.72 14.93 -13.10
N GLY A 329 -10.17 14.18 -12.10
CA GLY A 329 -9.46 13.97 -10.82
C GLY A 329 -9.42 15.18 -9.88
N LYS A 330 -10.06 16.30 -10.25
CA LYS A 330 -10.12 17.52 -9.44
C LYS A 330 -11.53 17.75 -8.91
N GLU A 331 -11.64 18.31 -7.72
CA GLU A 331 -12.93 18.70 -7.14
C GLU A 331 -13.60 19.74 -8.04
N LEU A 332 -14.78 19.38 -8.55
CA LEU A 332 -15.65 20.28 -9.32
C LEU A 332 -16.59 21.03 -8.38
N THR A 333 -17.23 20.31 -7.47
CA THR A 333 -18.18 20.86 -6.51
C THR A 333 -18.39 19.92 -5.33
N ARG A 334 -18.95 20.48 -4.23
CA ARG A 334 -19.52 19.73 -3.10
C ARG A 334 -21.02 19.94 -3.09
N THR A 335 -21.76 18.87 -2.82
CA THR A 335 -23.22 18.92 -2.86
C THR A 335 -23.84 17.90 -1.90
N THR A 336 -25.06 18.18 -1.44
CA THR A 336 -25.91 17.21 -0.73
C THR A 336 -26.91 16.54 -1.68
N SER A 337 -26.98 16.99 -2.94
CA SER A 337 -27.78 16.35 -3.99
C SER A 337 -27.16 15.01 -4.40
N THR A 338 -27.96 14.17 -5.02
CA THR A 338 -27.52 12.92 -5.66
C THR A 338 -27.46 13.03 -7.19
N GLU A 339 -27.44 14.26 -7.72
CA GLU A 339 -27.24 14.52 -9.13
C GLU A 339 -26.45 15.81 -9.37
N GLN A 340 -25.76 15.88 -10.50
CA GLN A 340 -24.94 17.00 -10.95
C GLN A 340 -24.99 17.11 -12.47
N ALA A 341 -25.19 18.33 -12.98
CA ALA A 341 -25.06 18.60 -14.41
C ALA A 341 -23.59 18.45 -14.87
N VAL A 342 -23.38 17.79 -16.01
CA VAL A 342 -22.08 17.61 -16.68
C VAL A 342 -22.06 18.42 -17.97
N ASN A 343 -21.38 19.56 -17.94
CA ASN A 343 -21.36 20.53 -19.03
C ASN A 343 -20.03 20.54 -19.79
N ALA A 344 -19.02 19.90 -19.29
CA ALA A 344 -17.69 19.83 -19.89
C ALA A 344 -17.31 18.38 -20.24
N SER A 345 -16.53 18.21 -21.29
CA SER A 345 -15.87 16.93 -21.57
C SER A 345 -14.89 16.57 -20.45
N GLY A 346 -14.96 15.34 -19.99
CA GLY A 346 -14.06 14.88 -18.91
C GLY A 346 -14.45 13.52 -18.33
N GLU A 347 -13.62 13.08 -17.41
CA GLU A 347 -13.86 11.92 -16.57
C GLU A 347 -14.46 12.38 -15.24
N TYR A 348 -15.62 11.86 -14.89
CA TYR A 348 -16.36 12.22 -13.68
C TYR A 348 -16.39 11.08 -12.69
N ALA A 349 -16.27 11.40 -11.42
CA ALA A 349 -16.44 10.47 -10.31
C ALA A 349 -17.05 11.17 -9.09
N VAL A 350 -17.58 10.40 -8.15
CA VAL A 350 -18.23 10.89 -6.94
C VAL A 350 -17.63 10.22 -5.72
N ILE A 351 -17.32 11.01 -4.69
CA ILE A 351 -16.86 10.56 -3.37
C ILE A 351 -17.93 10.93 -2.35
N ALA A 352 -18.32 9.99 -1.50
CA ALA A 352 -19.15 10.28 -0.34
C ALA A 352 -18.27 10.72 0.85
N VAL A 353 -18.67 11.80 1.52
CA VAL A 353 -18.04 12.29 2.75
C VAL A 353 -18.95 11.98 3.92
N GLY A 354 -18.48 11.15 4.85
CA GLY A 354 -19.24 10.76 6.04
C GLY A 354 -19.44 11.90 7.04
N THR A 355 -20.39 11.72 7.95
CA THR A 355 -20.61 12.66 9.08
C THR A 355 -19.39 12.77 9.99
N ASN A 356 -18.51 11.76 9.98
CA ASN A 356 -17.23 11.74 10.68
C ASN A 356 -16.08 12.40 9.87
N GLY A 357 -16.36 12.93 8.67
CA GLY A 357 -15.37 13.58 7.80
C GLY A 357 -14.52 12.63 6.95
N TRP A 358 -14.67 11.32 7.07
CA TRP A 358 -13.95 10.37 6.24
C TRP A 358 -14.56 10.21 4.85
N HIS A 359 -13.72 9.96 3.87
CA HIS A 359 -14.09 9.80 2.48
C HIS A 359 -14.27 8.33 2.11
N SER A 360 -15.28 8.03 1.30
CA SER A 360 -15.35 6.76 0.58
C SER A 360 -14.25 6.66 -0.48
N TYR A 361 -14.08 5.48 -1.07
CA TYR A 361 -13.51 5.41 -2.42
C TYR A 361 -14.41 6.18 -3.39
N MET A 362 -13.82 6.70 -4.47
CA MET A 362 -14.62 7.31 -5.54
C MET A 362 -15.42 6.25 -6.29
N SER A 363 -16.56 6.64 -6.85
CA SER A 363 -17.32 5.82 -7.78
C SER A 363 -16.45 5.37 -8.95
N GLU A 364 -16.89 4.34 -9.68
CA GLU A 364 -16.27 4.01 -10.97
C GLU A 364 -16.22 5.26 -11.85
N PRO A 365 -15.04 5.62 -12.41
CA PRO A 365 -14.93 6.80 -13.26
C PRO A 365 -15.77 6.68 -14.53
N LEU A 366 -16.51 7.73 -14.85
CA LEU A 366 -17.43 7.79 -15.97
C LEU A 366 -16.98 8.86 -16.97
N ARG A 367 -16.90 8.49 -18.24
CA ARG A 367 -16.49 9.39 -19.31
C ARG A 367 -17.69 10.13 -19.92
N HIS A 368 -17.57 11.45 -20.01
CA HIS A 368 -18.47 12.32 -20.75
C HIS A 368 -17.66 13.12 -21.78
N TYR A 369 -17.58 12.61 -22.98
CA TYR A 369 -16.85 13.21 -24.10
C TYR A 369 -17.73 13.22 -25.33
N ALA A 370 -17.56 14.22 -26.21
CA ALA A 370 -18.30 14.32 -27.46
C ALA A 370 -17.77 13.30 -28.48
N ASP A 371 -16.46 13.13 -28.54
CA ASP A 371 -15.77 12.31 -29.55
C ASP A 371 -15.47 10.91 -29.00
N VAL A 372 -16.49 10.07 -28.91
CA VAL A 372 -16.39 8.66 -28.48
C VAL A 372 -16.78 7.75 -29.62
N LEU A 373 -15.86 6.87 -29.99
CA LEU A 373 -16.09 5.83 -30.98
C LEU A 373 -16.19 4.48 -30.25
N THR A 374 -17.21 3.70 -30.58
CA THR A 374 -17.40 2.36 -30.02
C THR A 374 -17.52 1.33 -31.14
N TYR A 375 -16.85 0.18 -30.95
CA TYR A 375 -16.82 -0.92 -31.90
C TYR A 375 -17.21 -2.21 -31.19
N PRO A 376 -18.28 -2.90 -31.62
CA PRO A 376 -18.68 -4.15 -31.01
C PRO A 376 -17.63 -5.24 -31.23
N VAL A 377 -17.42 -6.04 -30.20
CA VAL A 377 -16.51 -7.20 -30.23
C VAL A 377 -17.34 -8.45 -30.03
N ARG A 378 -17.62 -9.15 -31.12
CA ARG A 378 -18.57 -10.26 -31.15
C ARG A 378 -17.98 -11.48 -31.84
N THR A 379 -18.45 -12.66 -31.40
CA THR A 379 -18.26 -13.91 -32.16
C THR A 379 -19.16 -13.94 -33.39
N ARG A 380 -19.00 -14.97 -34.24
CA ARG A 380 -19.90 -15.20 -35.39
C ARG A 380 -21.35 -15.44 -34.99
N GLN A 381 -21.60 -15.86 -33.72
CA GLN A 381 -22.94 -16.08 -33.14
C GLN A 381 -23.48 -14.83 -32.44
N ASP A 382 -22.87 -13.66 -32.62
CA ASP A 382 -23.25 -12.39 -31.99
C ASP A 382 -23.19 -12.40 -30.46
N THR A 383 -22.28 -13.18 -29.89
CA THR A 383 -22.00 -13.23 -28.45
C THR A 383 -20.69 -12.53 -28.12
N PRO A 384 -20.47 -12.07 -26.87
CA PRO A 384 -19.18 -11.55 -26.43
C PRO A 384 -18.04 -12.55 -26.67
N VAL A 385 -16.87 -12.03 -26.97
CA VAL A 385 -15.68 -12.86 -27.19
C VAL A 385 -15.09 -13.27 -25.85
N ARG A 386 -14.97 -14.58 -25.61
CA ARG A 386 -14.26 -15.11 -24.44
C ARG A 386 -12.78 -15.26 -24.76
N ILE A 387 -11.94 -14.48 -24.10
CA ILE A 387 -10.49 -14.65 -24.11
C ILE A 387 -10.07 -15.56 -22.98
N THR A 388 -9.18 -16.52 -23.24
CA THR A 388 -8.61 -17.43 -22.25
C THR A 388 -7.13 -17.60 -22.47
N ARG A 389 -6.38 -18.12 -21.50
CA ARG A 389 -4.96 -18.42 -21.63
C ARG A 389 -4.65 -19.36 -22.81
N ASN A 390 -5.50 -20.36 -23.01
CA ASN A 390 -5.29 -21.40 -24.00
C ASN A 390 -5.93 -21.10 -25.35
N SER A 391 -6.65 -19.99 -25.46
CA SER A 391 -7.24 -19.59 -26.75
C SER A 391 -6.25 -18.73 -27.50
N ASN A 392 -5.81 -19.21 -28.67
CA ASN A 392 -5.15 -18.39 -29.68
C ASN A 392 -6.11 -17.36 -30.30
N ILE A 393 -7.18 -16.97 -29.58
CA ILE A 393 -8.13 -15.97 -30.05
C ILE A 393 -7.48 -14.61 -29.97
N LEU A 394 -7.01 -14.17 -31.12
CA LEU A 394 -6.61 -12.79 -31.32
C LEU A 394 -7.91 -11.96 -31.48
N VAL A 395 -8.17 -11.08 -30.53
CA VAL A 395 -9.22 -10.08 -30.69
C VAL A 395 -8.65 -8.95 -31.52
N THR A 396 -9.16 -8.78 -32.74
CA THR A 396 -8.72 -7.74 -33.65
C THR A 396 -9.94 -6.96 -34.17
N VAL A 397 -9.88 -5.63 -34.01
CA VAL A 397 -10.94 -4.71 -34.42
C VAL A 397 -10.38 -3.69 -35.41
N ALA A 398 -10.98 -3.60 -36.56
CA ALA A 398 -10.71 -2.49 -37.48
C ALA A 398 -11.49 -1.26 -37.01
N VAL A 399 -10.82 -0.13 -36.88
CA VAL A 399 -11.39 1.13 -36.43
C VAL A 399 -11.14 2.23 -37.44
N ASP A 400 -12.14 3.08 -37.68
CA ASP A 400 -12.02 4.25 -38.52
C ASP A 400 -11.95 5.50 -37.63
N VAL A 401 -10.78 6.14 -37.62
CA VAL A 401 -10.48 7.33 -36.83
C VAL A 401 -10.75 8.59 -37.65
N PRO A 402 -11.67 9.48 -37.25
CA PRO A 402 -12.09 10.62 -38.08
C PRO A 402 -11.06 11.75 -38.09
N THR A 403 -10.28 11.93 -37.04
CA THR A 403 -9.34 13.05 -36.90
C THR A 403 -8.09 12.63 -36.15
N ASP A 404 -6.97 13.25 -36.48
CA ASP A 404 -5.72 13.09 -35.74
C ASP A 404 -5.91 13.49 -34.26
N GLY A 405 -5.30 12.75 -33.36
CA GLY A 405 -5.38 13.09 -31.96
C GLY A 405 -4.77 12.05 -31.01
N MET A 406 -4.85 12.38 -29.72
CA MET A 406 -4.60 11.43 -28.66
C MET A 406 -5.91 10.73 -28.31
N TYR A 407 -5.91 9.42 -28.31
CA TYR A 407 -7.08 8.60 -27.98
C TYR A 407 -6.81 7.74 -26.77
N ALA A 408 -7.74 7.72 -25.81
CA ALA A 408 -7.79 6.74 -24.76
C ALA A 408 -8.53 5.50 -25.27
N ILE A 409 -7.84 4.37 -25.29
CA ILE A 409 -8.35 3.07 -25.77
C ILE A 409 -8.62 2.17 -24.58
N ASP A 410 -9.84 1.67 -24.45
CA ASP A 410 -10.23 0.72 -23.42
C ASP A 410 -11.30 -0.27 -23.91
N TRP A 411 -11.55 -1.31 -23.12
CA TRP A 411 -12.41 -2.43 -23.48
C TRP A 411 -13.51 -2.62 -22.46
N HIS A 412 -14.72 -2.82 -22.90
CA HIS A 412 -15.84 -3.22 -22.06
C HIS A 412 -15.78 -4.74 -21.86
N TYR A 413 -15.82 -5.17 -20.61
CA TYR A 413 -15.54 -6.54 -20.25
C TYR A 413 -16.34 -7.02 -19.03
N ALA A 414 -16.46 -8.34 -18.91
CA ALA A 414 -16.88 -9.00 -17.67
C ALA A 414 -15.86 -10.08 -17.28
N ASN A 415 -15.63 -10.24 -15.98
CA ASN A 415 -14.77 -11.28 -15.44
C ASN A 415 -15.36 -11.77 -14.12
N GLY A 416 -16.04 -12.91 -14.15
CA GLY A 416 -16.65 -13.56 -13.00
C GLY A 416 -15.75 -14.56 -12.28
N ASN A 417 -14.45 -14.62 -12.62
CA ASN A 417 -13.50 -15.46 -11.90
C ASN A 417 -13.25 -14.89 -10.50
N GLY A 418 -13.23 -15.73 -9.51
CA GLY A 418 -12.97 -15.34 -8.12
C GLY A 418 -12.63 -16.54 -7.25
N PRO A 419 -12.39 -16.36 -5.96
CA PRO A 419 -12.22 -15.10 -5.24
C PRO A 419 -10.87 -14.41 -5.50
N VAL A 420 -10.80 -13.12 -5.23
CA VAL A 420 -9.62 -12.26 -5.47
C VAL A 420 -8.47 -12.48 -4.50
N ASN A 421 -8.80 -12.73 -3.26
CA ASN A 421 -7.86 -12.66 -2.14
C ASN A 421 -6.91 -13.86 -2.03
N THR A 422 -7.10 -14.91 -2.79
CA THR A 422 -6.27 -16.13 -2.75
C THR A 422 -5.46 -16.35 -4.03
N GLU A 423 -5.95 -15.85 -5.15
CA GLU A 423 -5.37 -16.04 -6.47
C GLU A 423 -5.67 -14.83 -7.35
N ASN A 424 -4.71 -14.44 -8.17
CA ASN A 424 -4.93 -13.39 -9.15
C ASN A 424 -5.76 -13.93 -10.34
N LYS A 425 -7.01 -13.52 -10.42
CA LYS A 425 -7.95 -13.90 -11.48
C LYS A 425 -8.07 -12.85 -12.60
N CYS A 426 -7.10 -11.97 -12.70
CA CYS A 426 -7.05 -10.97 -13.76
C CYS A 426 -6.67 -11.59 -15.10
N ALA A 427 -7.39 -11.25 -16.17
CA ALA A 427 -6.88 -11.47 -17.51
C ALA A 427 -6.03 -10.28 -17.97
N ILE A 428 -4.93 -10.55 -18.66
CA ILE A 428 -3.98 -9.54 -19.14
C ILE A 428 -3.68 -9.82 -20.62
N ARG A 429 -3.66 -8.77 -21.44
CA ARG A 429 -3.30 -8.82 -22.87
C ARG A 429 -2.43 -7.63 -23.22
N LEU A 430 -1.52 -7.82 -24.16
CA LEU A 430 -0.89 -6.71 -24.87
C LEU A 430 -1.95 -5.99 -25.71
N LEU A 431 -1.93 -4.67 -25.66
CA LEU A 431 -2.68 -3.81 -26.57
C LEU A 431 -1.77 -3.45 -27.73
N ASP A 432 -2.11 -3.92 -28.93
CA ASP A 432 -1.41 -3.56 -30.15
C ASP A 432 -2.27 -2.63 -31.01
N VAL A 433 -1.62 -1.64 -31.61
CA VAL A 433 -2.21 -0.79 -32.65
C VAL A 433 -1.31 -0.86 -33.87
N ASP A 434 -1.87 -1.27 -34.99
CA ASP A 434 -1.17 -1.45 -36.28
C ASP A 434 0.09 -2.32 -36.13
N GLY A 435 0.00 -3.38 -35.32
CA GLY A 435 1.10 -4.31 -35.06
C GLY A 435 2.19 -3.78 -34.13
N LYS A 436 1.95 -2.64 -33.44
CA LYS A 436 2.87 -2.08 -32.47
C LYS A 436 2.25 -2.12 -31.06
N THR A 437 2.95 -2.71 -30.12
CA THR A 437 2.51 -2.77 -28.72
C THR A 437 2.50 -1.38 -28.09
N GLN A 438 1.35 -1.00 -27.51
CA GLN A 438 1.09 0.27 -26.84
C GLN A 438 1.06 0.11 -25.30
N GLY A 439 1.19 -1.09 -24.81
CA GLY A 439 1.14 -1.44 -23.40
C GLY A 439 0.22 -2.62 -23.13
N VAL A 440 -0.36 -2.68 -21.93
CA VAL A 440 -1.23 -3.79 -21.53
C VAL A 440 -2.64 -3.33 -21.25
N SER A 441 -3.63 -4.14 -21.61
CA SER A 441 -5.02 -4.08 -21.17
C SER A 441 -5.21 -5.13 -20.08
N ILE A 442 -5.82 -4.73 -18.96
CA ILE A 442 -6.05 -5.56 -17.79
C ILE A 442 -7.54 -5.68 -17.52
N PHE A 443 -7.97 -6.90 -17.20
CA PHE A 443 -9.37 -7.28 -17.01
C PHE A 443 -9.54 -7.97 -15.64
N PRO A 444 -9.47 -7.21 -14.52
CA PRO A 444 -9.63 -7.75 -13.18
C PRO A 444 -11.00 -8.41 -13.01
N HIS A 445 -11.12 -9.33 -12.05
CA HIS A 445 -12.43 -9.86 -11.71
C HIS A 445 -13.36 -8.77 -11.17
N ARG A 446 -14.67 -8.92 -11.42
CA ARG A 446 -15.70 -7.96 -11.04
C ARG A 446 -16.75 -8.56 -10.07
N GLY A 447 -16.50 -9.72 -9.55
CA GLY A 447 -17.37 -10.46 -8.61
C GLY A 447 -17.35 -11.96 -8.89
N THR A 448 -17.26 -12.77 -7.85
CA THR A 448 -17.21 -14.23 -7.97
C THR A 448 -18.48 -14.78 -8.59
N GLY A 449 -18.38 -15.38 -9.76
CA GLY A 449 -19.52 -15.90 -10.53
C GLY A 449 -20.32 -14.83 -11.29
N GLU A 450 -19.98 -13.56 -11.16
CA GLU A 450 -20.73 -12.42 -11.74
C GLU A 450 -20.33 -12.12 -13.18
N TRP A 451 -20.54 -13.03 -14.10
CA TRP A 451 -20.26 -12.85 -15.54
C TRP A 451 -21.17 -11.83 -16.23
N GLY A 452 -22.19 -11.33 -15.56
CA GLY A 452 -23.07 -10.24 -16.00
C GLY A 452 -22.67 -8.87 -15.48
N ASN A 453 -21.65 -8.77 -14.61
CA ASN A 453 -21.15 -7.49 -14.08
C ASN A 453 -20.12 -6.89 -15.04
N TRP A 454 -20.61 -6.05 -15.95
CA TRP A 454 -19.83 -5.40 -16.98
C TRP A 454 -19.21 -4.10 -16.52
N GLY A 455 -18.03 -3.75 -17.08
CA GLY A 455 -17.35 -2.48 -16.82
C GLY A 455 -16.17 -2.28 -17.79
N TRP A 456 -15.44 -1.19 -17.61
CA TRP A 456 -14.34 -0.81 -18.49
C TRP A 456 -12.99 -1.21 -17.92
N SER A 457 -12.07 -1.66 -18.78
CA SER A 457 -10.68 -1.94 -18.44
C SER A 457 -9.91 -0.65 -18.10
N ASN A 458 -8.64 -0.79 -17.77
CA ASN A 458 -7.72 0.35 -17.85
C ASN A 458 -7.69 0.88 -19.28
N SER A 459 -7.30 2.15 -19.44
CA SER A 459 -7.09 2.74 -20.76
C SER A 459 -5.62 2.95 -21.08
N ARG A 460 -5.35 3.06 -22.39
CA ARG A 460 -4.03 3.42 -22.93
C ARG A 460 -4.18 4.61 -23.84
N HIS A 461 -3.30 5.59 -23.66
CA HIS A 461 -3.25 6.75 -24.52
C HIS A 461 -2.39 6.44 -25.75
N VAL A 462 -2.98 6.54 -26.92
CA VAL A 462 -2.33 6.26 -28.19
C VAL A 462 -2.58 7.42 -29.15
N ARG A 463 -1.52 7.92 -29.78
CA ARG A 463 -1.66 8.93 -30.83
C ARG A 463 -2.06 8.23 -32.13
N LEU A 464 -3.23 8.56 -32.67
CA LEU A 464 -3.75 8.04 -33.92
C LEU A 464 -3.86 9.18 -34.95
N THR A 465 -3.63 8.83 -36.21
CA THR A 465 -3.94 9.69 -37.36
C THR A 465 -5.37 9.44 -37.83
N ALA A 466 -5.92 10.35 -38.62
CA ALA A 466 -7.16 10.08 -39.34
C ALA A 466 -6.98 8.92 -40.31
N GLY A 467 -7.96 8.03 -40.39
CA GLY A 467 -7.93 6.87 -41.25
C GLY A 467 -8.20 5.57 -40.53
N ARG A 468 -7.92 4.47 -41.26
CA ARG A 468 -8.19 3.12 -40.74
C ARG A 468 -7.01 2.58 -39.98
N HIS A 469 -7.28 2.07 -38.77
CA HIS A 469 -6.33 1.41 -37.89
C HIS A 469 -6.82 0.03 -37.46
N THR A 470 -5.91 -0.76 -36.93
CA THR A 470 -6.22 -2.08 -36.37
C THR A 470 -5.84 -2.10 -34.92
N VAL A 471 -6.80 -2.38 -34.03
CA VAL A 471 -6.58 -2.49 -32.57
C VAL A 471 -6.74 -3.95 -32.17
N SER A 472 -5.76 -4.51 -31.49
CA SER A 472 -5.73 -5.93 -31.14
C SER A 472 -5.40 -6.17 -29.67
N LEU A 473 -5.97 -7.25 -29.11
CA LEU A 473 -5.54 -7.85 -27.84
C LEU A 473 -4.73 -9.11 -28.14
N VAL A 474 -3.48 -9.13 -27.71
CA VAL A 474 -2.53 -10.21 -27.98
C VAL A 474 -2.13 -10.88 -26.67
N PHE A 475 -2.18 -12.21 -26.62
CA PHE A 475 -1.60 -12.97 -25.51
C PHE A 475 -0.12 -13.23 -25.79
N ASP A 476 0.72 -12.93 -24.81
CA ASP A 476 2.15 -13.23 -24.80
C ASP A 476 2.57 -13.65 -23.40
N ASN A 477 3.62 -14.47 -23.29
CA ASN A 477 4.12 -14.95 -22.00
C ASN A 477 4.59 -13.84 -21.05
N VAL A 478 4.95 -12.67 -21.58
CA VAL A 478 5.34 -11.50 -20.76
C VAL A 478 4.17 -10.87 -20.00
N VAL A 479 2.93 -11.20 -20.38
CA VAL A 479 1.70 -10.71 -19.73
C VAL A 479 0.96 -11.80 -18.95
N GLU A 480 1.64 -12.90 -18.62
CA GLU A 480 1.07 -13.88 -17.68
C GLU A 480 0.93 -13.26 -16.28
N ASN A 481 -0.17 -13.58 -15.62
CA ASN A 481 -0.37 -13.22 -14.22
C ASN A 481 0.21 -14.32 -13.30
N MET A 482 0.20 -14.09 -11.98
CA MET A 482 0.70 -15.06 -11.01
C MET A 482 -0.11 -16.36 -10.97
N ASN A 483 -1.38 -16.32 -11.38
CA ASN A 483 -2.22 -17.50 -11.56
C ASN A 483 -2.19 -17.95 -13.02
N ILE A 484 -1.26 -18.83 -13.34
CA ILE A 484 -1.07 -19.36 -14.69
C ILE A 484 -2.24 -20.18 -15.23
N THR A 485 -3.18 -20.61 -14.38
CA THR A 485 -4.35 -21.40 -14.79
C THR A 485 -5.55 -20.53 -15.20
N THR A 486 -5.57 -19.28 -14.76
CA THR A 486 -6.68 -18.36 -15.01
C THR A 486 -6.17 -17.07 -15.64
N ASN A 487 -6.59 -16.77 -16.85
CA ASN A 487 -6.31 -15.53 -17.58
C ASN A 487 -7.45 -15.32 -18.59
N GLU A 488 -8.65 -15.07 -18.04
CA GLU A 488 -9.92 -15.19 -18.76
C GLU A 488 -10.82 -13.99 -18.50
N ALA A 489 -11.48 -13.51 -19.57
CA ALA A 489 -12.54 -12.50 -19.52
C ALA A 489 -13.47 -12.62 -20.72
N LEU A 490 -14.66 -12.03 -20.63
CA LEU A 490 -15.55 -11.75 -21.75
C LEU A 490 -15.32 -10.31 -22.21
N ILE A 491 -15.19 -10.10 -23.52
CA ILE A 491 -15.03 -8.80 -24.14
C ILE A 491 -16.19 -8.59 -25.13
N ASP A 492 -16.87 -7.44 -25.07
CA ASP A 492 -17.99 -7.17 -25.96
C ASP A 492 -17.89 -5.86 -26.75
N MET A 493 -17.00 -4.95 -26.34
CA MET A 493 -16.86 -3.65 -27.01
C MET A 493 -15.45 -3.07 -26.84
N LEU A 494 -14.97 -2.41 -27.86
CA LEU A 494 -13.81 -1.53 -27.86
C LEU A 494 -14.31 -0.07 -27.87
N ARG A 495 -13.69 0.80 -27.05
CA ARG A 495 -13.96 2.23 -27.03
C ARG A 495 -12.68 3.03 -27.29
N LEU A 496 -12.79 4.03 -28.15
CA LEU A 496 -11.79 5.05 -28.39
C LEU A 496 -12.40 6.41 -27.97
N THR A 497 -11.79 7.07 -27.01
CA THR A 497 -12.20 8.41 -26.58
C THR A 497 -11.13 9.41 -26.98
N ARG A 498 -11.44 10.40 -27.79
CA ARG A 498 -10.51 11.47 -28.10
C ARG A 498 -10.36 12.38 -26.89
N LEU A 499 -9.10 12.59 -26.46
CA LEU A 499 -8.74 13.37 -25.28
C LEU A 499 -8.54 14.86 -25.60
#